data_08fae2d5d99d2de505617b164af18caa
#
_entry.id   08fae2d5d99d2de505617b164af18caa
#
_cell.length_a   1.000
_cell.length_b   1.000
_cell.length_c   1.000
_cell.angle_alpha   90.00
_cell.angle_beta   90.00
_cell.angle_gamma   90.00
#
_symmetry.space_group_name_H-M   'P 1'
#
loop_
_entity.id
_entity.type
_entity.pdbx_description
1 polymer ?
#
loop_
_entity_poly.entity_id
_entity_poly.type
_entity_poly.pdbx_seq_one_letter_code
_entity_poly.pdbx_strand_id
1 'polypeptide(L)'
;MSEFNISLPATSANLGPAFDAAALALDLALRVRATKAKKSSIAATGRDVDICGRSEGHLILTTYNEVLKAEHRSASALALTIHNGFPIGKGFGSSAAARLAGIALAVHFGRLRWTSARIIGEASQREHHPDNAAACWMGGVTVARMMGEAEAQVARFVPKGKWPLMLAIPDEALATEKARSVLPAEYSRADTVANIQNSMLLLAALFQGDRKLLATSLDDRIHQPYRADLCPLLPALQNFRTGDGVLGVALSGAGPSVLLFLDPDVPAEKAQTKVVARLKDRGLKAELVLTSIAKRGGEATFLRRAS
;
A
#
# COMPACT_ATOMS: atom_id res chain seq x y z
N MET A 1 -25.05 5.98 -20.87
CA MET A 1 -24.81 5.98 -19.40
C MET A 1 -23.32 6.12 -19.19
N SER A 2 -22.86 7.06 -18.35
CA SER A 2 -21.43 7.25 -18.11
C SER A 2 -20.90 6.06 -17.30
N GLU A 3 -20.01 5.29 -17.89
CA GLU A 3 -19.27 4.22 -17.25
C GLU A 3 -18.05 4.81 -16.55
N PHE A 4 -17.74 4.37 -15.35
CA PHE A 4 -16.55 4.72 -14.60
C PHE A 4 -15.64 3.50 -14.45
N ASN A 5 -14.33 3.69 -14.64
CA ASN A 5 -13.32 2.65 -14.41
C ASN A 5 -12.12 3.29 -13.70
N ILE A 6 -11.58 2.59 -12.70
CA ILE A 6 -10.35 2.97 -12.03
C ILE A 6 -9.48 1.74 -11.74
N SER A 7 -8.16 1.91 -11.80
CA SER A 7 -7.19 0.90 -11.39
C SER A 7 -6.30 1.48 -10.30
N LEU A 8 -6.35 0.89 -9.13
CA LEU A 8 -5.69 1.32 -7.90
C LEU A 8 -4.64 0.29 -7.51
N PRO A 9 -3.35 0.61 -7.56
CA PRO A 9 -2.29 -0.32 -7.19
C PRO A 9 -2.34 -0.66 -5.70
N ALA A 10 -1.93 -1.88 -5.36
CA ALA A 10 -1.52 -2.22 -4.01
C ALA A 10 -0.35 -1.34 -3.58
N THR A 11 -0.12 -1.23 -2.28
CA THR A 11 0.97 -0.43 -1.73
C THR A 11 1.74 -1.17 -0.67
N SER A 12 3.02 -0.85 -0.53
CA SER A 12 3.81 -1.21 0.64
C SER A 12 4.24 0.08 1.32
N ALA A 13 3.71 0.33 2.50
CA ALA A 13 3.99 1.53 3.29
C ALA A 13 5.11 1.30 4.30
N ASN A 14 5.60 2.37 4.90
CA ASN A 14 6.64 2.42 5.92
C ASN A 14 8.04 2.09 5.40
N LEU A 15 8.20 1.12 4.53
CA LEU A 15 9.48 0.73 3.89
C LEU A 15 10.63 0.57 4.90
N GLY A 16 10.37 0.03 6.09
CA GLY A 16 11.27 0.05 7.24
C GLY A 16 11.17 1.39 7.99
N PRO A 17 12.17 2.28 7.95
CA PRO A 17 12.26 3.44 8.83
C PRO A 17 11.32 4.60 8.49
N ALA A 18 10.60 4.58 7.37
CA ALA A 18 9.76 5.69 6.93
C ALA A 18 8.29 5.57 7.40
N PHE A 19 8.11 5.25 8.68
CA PHE A 19 6.83 5.01 9.32
C PHE A 19 5.84 6.17 9.12
N ASP A 20 4.62 5.84 8.65
CA ASP A 20 3.51 6.75 8.35
C ASP A 20 3.87 7.92 7.40
N ALA A 21 5.02 7.86 6.73
CA ALA A 21 5.53 8.95 5.90
C ALA A 21 5.75 8.56 4.43
N ALA A 22 6.20 7.35 4.14
CA ALA A 22 6.50 6.94 2.78
C ALA A 22 5.92 5.57 2.44
N ALA A 23 5.59 5.40 1.16
CA ALA A 23 5.13 4.14 0.60
C ALA A 23 5.54 4.01 -0.87
N LEU A 24 5.52 2.79 -1.38
CA LEU A 24 5.62 2.51 -2.81
C LEU A 24 4.37 1.80 -3.33
N ALA A 25 4.01 2.08 -4.57
CA ALA A 25 2.96 1.37 -5.29
C ALA A 25 3.51 0.08 -5.89
N LEU A 26 2.75 -1.01 -5.79
CA LEU A 26 3.08 -2.34 -6.31
C LEU A 26 2.32 -2.62 -7.60
N ASP A 27 2.91 -3.38 -8.50
CA ASP A 27 2.26 -3.79 -9.77
C ASP A 27 1.27 -4.95 -9.55
N LEU A 28 0.34 -4.73 -8.64
CA LEU A 28 -0.83 -5.53 -8.31
C LEU A 28 -1.98 -4.54 -8.11
N ALA A 29 -3.17 -4.79 -8.62
CA ALA A 29 -4.20 -3.74 -8.62
C ALA A 29 -5.60 -4.22 -8.23
N LEU A 30 -6.32 -3.33 -7.53
CA LEU A 30 -7.77 -3.33 -7.43
C LEU A 30 -8.34 -2.56 -8.63
N ARG A 31 -9.12 -3.25 -9.46
CA ARG A 31 -9.81 -2.62 -10.60
C ARG A 31 -11.30 -2.55 -10.29
N VAL A 32 -11.86 -1.36 -10.43
CA VAL A 32 -13.28 -1.11 -10.18
C VAL A 32 -13.90 -0.48 -11.42
N ARG A 33 -14.95 -1.11 -11.92
CA ARG A 33 -15.85 -0.58 -12.95
C ARG A 33 -17.20 -0.31 -12.31
N ALA A 34 -17.80 0.82 -12.62
CA ALA A 34 -19.09 1.22 -12.07
C ALA A 34 -20.00 1.84 -13.13
N THR A 35 -21.30 1.53 -13.03
CA THR A 35 -22.36 2.16 -13.81
C THR A 35 -23.55 2.50 -12.90
N LYS A 36 -24.32 3.54 -13.23
CA LYS A 36 -25.59 3.81 -12.52
C LYS A 36 -26.57 2.66 -12.76
N ALA A 37 -27.28 2.27 -11.70
CA ALA A 37 -28.24 1.18 -11.70
C ALA A 37 -29.51 1.57 -10.94
N LYS A 38 -30.57 0.76 -11.06
CA LYS A 38 -31.79 0.94 -10.25
C LYS A 38 -31.59 0.48 -8.81
N LYS A 39 -30.77 -0.55 -8.60
CA LYS A 39 -30.40 -1.11 -7.30
C LYS A 39 -28.89 -1.39 -7.30
N SER A 40 -28.22 -1.14 -6.19
CA SER A 40 -26.80 -1.43 -6.04
C SER A 40 -26.54 -2.94 -6.12
N SER A 41 -25.50 -3.31 -6.85
CA SER A 41 -25.03 -4.70 -6.98
C SER A 41 -23.52 -4.74 -7.10
N ILE A 42 -22.91 -5.86 -6.72
CA ILE A 42 -21.47 -6.07 -6.77
C ILE A 42 -21.21 -7.43 -7.39
N ALA A 43 -20.34 -7.46 -8.41
CA ALA A 43 -19.74 -8.67 -8.94
C ALA A 43 -18.24 -8.60 -8.69
N ALA A 44 -17.66 -9.60 -8.03
CA ALA A 44 -16.25 -9.64 -7.66
C ALA A 44 -15.54 -10.83 -8.32
N THR A 45 -14.26 -10.63 -8.65
CA THR A 45 -13.33 -11.65 -9.17
C THR A 45 -11.93 -11.44 -8.59
N GLY A 46 -11.05 -12.42 -8.74
CA GLY A 46 -9.67 -12.34 -8.24
C GLY A 46 -9.52 -12.87 -6.83
N ARG A 47 -8.76 -12.20 -5.97
CA ARG A 47 -8.52 -12.61 -4.58
C ARG A 47 -9.65 -12.13 -3.66
N ASP A 48 -9.89 -12.87 -2.59
CA ASP A 48 -10.85 -12.54 -1.51
C ASP A 48 -12.25 -12.18 -2.03
N VAL A 49 -12.75 -12.97 -3.00
CA VAL A 49 -14.02 -12.74 -3.71
C VAL A 49 -15.19 -12.64 -2.74
N ASP A 50 -15.20 -13.45 -1.69
CA ASP A 50 -16.28 -13.44 -0.68
C ASP A 50 -16.35 -12.14 0.12
N ILE A 51 -15.19 -11.48 0.32
CA ILE A 51 -15.11 -10.17 0.98
C ILE A 51 -15.48 -9.07 -0.03
N CYS A 52 -14.87 -9.10 -1.21
CA CYS A 52 -15.08 -8.10 -2.27
C CYS A 52 -16.50 -8.13 -2.86
N GLY A 53 -17.18 -9.27 -2.83
CA GLY A 53 -18.54 -9.43 -3.37
C GLY A 53 -19.66 -9.16 -2.36
N ARG A 54 -19.34 -9.01 -1.07
CA ARG A 54 -20.35 -8.76 -0.03
C ARG A 54 -20.93 -7.36 -0.17
N SER A 55 -22.25 -7.26 -0.25
CA SER A 55 -22.94 -5.96 -0.41
C SER A 55 -23.04 -5.20 0.92
N GLU A 56 -23.21 -5.90 2.03
CA GLU A 56 -23.39 -5.33 3.36
C GLU A 56 -22.06 -4.81 3.90
N GLY A 57 -22.04 -3.56 4.34
CA GLY A 57 -20.83 -2.91 4.88
C GLY A 57 -19.68 -2.75 3.86
N HIS A 58 -19.96 -2.82 2.55
CA HIS A 58 -18.92 -2.78 1.53
C HIS A 58 -18.19 -1.43 1.51
N LEU A 59 -16.91 -1.43 1.84
CA LEU A 59 -16.14 -0.22 2.11
C LEU A 59 -16.14 0.81 0.96
N ILE A 60 -16.11 0.36 -0.30
CA ILE A 60 -16.22 1.25 -1.46
C ILE A 60 -17.55 1.98 -1.48
N LEU A 61 -18.68 1.26 -1.30
CA LEU A 61 -20.02 1.88 -1.33
C LEU A 61 -20.29 2.73 -0.08
N THR A 62 -19.82 2.29 1.08
CA THR A 62 -19.91 3.07 2.33
C THR A 62 -19.19 4.40 2.16
N THR A 63 -17.94 4.39 1.70
CA THR A 63 -17.16 5.61 1.46
C THR A 63 -17.80 6.50 0.39
N TYR A 64 -18.30 5.91 -0.71
CA TYR A 64 -19.02 6.65 -1.75
C TYR A 64 -20.22 7.41 -1.18
N ASN A 65 -21.05 6.75 -0.38
CA ASN A 65 -22.23 7.34 0.21
C ASN A 65 -21.91 8.42 1.25
N GLU A 66 -20.90 8.16 2.11
CA GLU A 66 -20.47 9.11 3.13
C GLU A 66 -19.94 10.42 2.52
N VAL A 67 -19.07 10.31 1.49
CA VAL A 67 -18.53 11.48 0.79
C VAL A 67 -19.66 12.30 0.15
N LEU A 68 -20.58 11.66 -0.56
CA LEU A 68 -21.71 12.38 -1.17
C LEU A 68 -22.61 13.03 -0.12
N LYS A 69 -22.86 12.34 1.01
CA LYS A 69 -23.63 12.89 2.12
C LYS A 69 -22.95 14.13 2.70
N ALA A 70 -21.64 14.08 2.93
CA ALA A 70 -20.85 15.21 3.44
C ALA A 70 -20.86 16.42 2.46
N GLU A 71 -20.89 16.16 1.16
CA GLU A 71 -20.96 17.19 0.11
C GLU A 71 -22.42 17.58 -0.26
N HIS A 72 -23.41 17.18 0.55
CA HIS A 72 -24.84 17.45 0.32
C HIS A 72 -25.33 17.03 -1.07
N ARG A 73 -24.85 15.88 -1.56
CA ARG A 73 -25.23 15.29 -2.85
C ARG A 73 -26.01 13.98 -2.66
N SER A 74 -26.96 13.75 -3.55
CA SER A 74 -27.72 12.49 -3.57
C SER A 74 -26.87 11.37 -4.19
N ALA A 75 -26.77 10.24 -3.50
CA ALA A 75 -26.11 9.05 -4.01
C ALA A 75 -27.04 8.30 -5.01
N SER A 76 -26.50 7.93 -6.15
CA SER A 76 -27.17 7.01 -7.08
C SER A 76 -26.80 5.57 -6.74
N ALA A 77 -27.71 4.62 -6.95
CA ALA A 77 -27.35 3.21 -6.89
C ALA A 77 -26.35 2.85 -8.02
N LEU A 78 -25.37 2.02 -7.69
CA LEU A 78 -24.30 1.63 -8.60
C LEU A 78 -24.23 0.11 -8.77
N ALA A 79 -24.02 -0.35 -10.00
CA ALA A 79 -23.55 -1.70 -10.28
C ALA A 79 -22.04 -1.66 -10.37
N LEU A 80 -21.36 -2.40 -9.48
CA LEU A 80 -19.91 -2.50 -9.41
C LEU A 80 -19.42 -3.84 -9.98
N THR A 81 -18.39 -3.80 -10.79
CA THR A 81 -17.57 -4.97 -11.12
C THR A 81 -16.17 -4.74 -10.56
N ILE A 82 -15.74 -5.64 -9.68
CA ILE A 82 -14.47 -5.53 -8.95
C ILE A 82 -13.57 -6.69 -9.34
N HIS A 83 -12.32 -6.38 -9.69
CA HIS A 83 -11.26 -7.39 -9.77
C HIS A 83 -10.19 -7.04 -8.75
N ASN A 84 -9.99 -7.91 -7.75
CA ASN A 84 -9.00 -7.71 -6.71
C ASN A 84 -7.75 -8.55 -6.98
N GLY A 85 -6.61 -7.91 -7.25
CA GLY A 85 -5.34 -8.56 -7.59
C GLY A 85 -4.41 -8.83 -6.40
N PHE A 86 -4.75 -8.45 -5.15
CA PHE A 86 -3.89 -8.59 -3.97
C PHE A 86 -4.69 -8.92 -2.71
N PRO A 87 -4.11 -9.59 -1.71
CA PRO A 87 -4.85 -10.04 -0.54
C PRO A 87 -5.24 -8.89 0.40
N ILE A 88 -6.41 -9.03 1.04
CA ILE A 88 -6.96 -8.08 2.01
C ILE A 88 -6.40 -8.36 3.41
N GLY A 89 -6.12 -7.28 4.18
CA GLY A 89 -5.69 -7.41 5.59
C GLY A 89 -4.27 -7.94 5.77
N LYS A 90 -3.43 -7.91 4.74
CA LYS A 90 -2.07 -8.46 4.76
C LYS A 90 -0.97 -7.43 4.47
N GLY A 91 -1.25 -6.13 4.70
CA GLY A 91 -0.23 -5.07 4.59
C GLY A 91 -0.06 -4.48 3.18
N PHE A 92 -1.08 -4.59 2.31
CA PHE A 92 -1.05 -4.11 0.92
C PHE A 92 -1.89 -2.87 0.66
N GLY A 93 -2.29 -2.14 1.70
CA GLY A 93 -3.08 -0.91 1.57
C GLY A 93 -4.48 -1.14 0.99
N SER A 94 -5.07 -2.32 1.21
CA SER A 94 -6.39 -2.68 0.66
C SER A 94 -7.51 -1.76 1.12
N SER A 95 -7.47 -1.29 2.37
CA SER A 95 -8.41 -0.31 2.92
C SER A 95 -8.29 1.03 2.20
N ALA A 96 -7.07 1.56 2.06
CA ALA A 96 -6.81 2.81 1.33
C ALA A 96 -7.25 2.73 -0.14
N ALA A 97 -6.99 1.60 -0.83
CA ALA A 97 -7.45 1.39 -2.20
C ALA A 97 -8.99 1.37 -2.30
N ALA A 98 -9.67 0.68 -1.38
CA ALA A 98 -11.13 0.66 -1.35
C ALA A 98 -11.74 2.04 -1.04
N ARG A 99 -11.16 2.79 -0.10
CA ARG A 99 -11.59 4.17 0.20
C ARG A 99 -11.36 5.10 -0.98
N LEU A 100 -10.20 5.04 -1.62
CA LEU A 100 -9.90 5.82 -2.83
C LEU A 100 -10.87 5.48 -3.98
N ALA A 101 -11.23 4.20 -4.15
CA ALA A 101 -12.25 3.82 -5.12
C ALA A 101 -13.60 4.49 -4.81
N GLY A 102 -14.05 4.43 -3.54
CA GLY A 102 -15.29 5.07 -3.09
C GLY A 102 -15.29 6.59 -3.28
N ILE A 103 -14.18 7.26 -2.93
CA ILE A 103 -13.99 8.70 -3.12
C ILE A 103 -14.01 9.05 -4.61
N ALA A 104 -13.29 8.30 -5.45
CA ALA A 104 -13.26 8.53 -6.89
C ALA A 104 -14.65 8.36 -7.53
N LEU A 105 -15.44 7.38 -7.08
CA LEU A 105 -16.83 7.22 -7.49
C LEU A 105 -17.69 8.43 -7.06
N ALA A 106 -17.50 8.93 -5.83
CA ALA A 106 -18.23 10.10 -5.33
C ALA A 106 -17.88 11.36 -6.14
N VAL A 107 -16.62 11.57 -6.40
CA VAL A 107 -16.14 12.70 -7.24
C VAL A 107 -16.74 12.62 -8.64
N HIS A 108 -16.75 11.43 -9.26
CA HIS A 108 -17.26 11.24 -10.61
C HIS A 108 -18.80 11.37 -10.68
N PHE A 109 -19.53 10.59 -9.90
CA PHE A 109 -21.01 10.56 -9.99
C PHE A 109 -21.67 11.75 -9.30
N GLY A 110 -21.01 12.32 -8.26
CA GLY A 110 -21.43 13.55 -7.59
C GLY A 110 -21.00 14.83 -8.33
N ARG A 111 -20.19 14.72 -9.38
CA ARG A 111 -19.60 15.85 -10.13
C ARG A 111 -18.87 16.84 -9.21
N LEU A 112 -18.11 16.31 -8.25
CA LEU A 112 -17.31 17.10 -7.34
C LEU A 112 -16.04 17.59 -8.05
N ARG A 113 -15.56 18.81 -7.71
CA ARG A 113 -14.34 19.39 -8.28
C ARG A 113 -13.18 19.26 -7.31
N TRP A 114 -12.80 18.02 -7.00
CA TRP A 114 -11.73 17.75 -6.06
C TRP A 114 -10.38 17.59 -6.76
N THR A 115 -9.34 18.13 -6.15
CA THR A 115 -7.95 17.93 -6.54
C THR A 115 -7.44 16.57 -6.05
N SER A 116 -6.33 16.10 -6.60
CA SER A 116 -5.64 14.90 -6.07
C SER A 116 -5.21 15.07 -4.62
N ALA A 117 -4.78 16.26 -4.20
CA ALA A 117 -4.45 16.57 -2.80
C ALA A 117 -5.66 16.35 -1.88
N ARG A 118 -6.86 16.80 -2.28
CA ARG A 118 -8.11 16.59 -1.55
C ARG A 118 -8.52 15.11 -1.53
N ILE A 119 -8.43 14.41 -2.65
CA ILE A 119 -8.79 12.98 -2.75
C ILE A 119 -7.88 12.14 -1.83
N ILE A 120 -6.57 12.39 -1.86
CA ILE A 120 -5.61 11.71 -1.00
C ILE A 120 -5.88 12.08 0.46
N GLY A 121 -6.07 13.37 0.77
CA GLY A 121 -6.35 13.84 2.13
C GLY A 121 -7.59 13.20 2.74
N GLU A 122 -8.67 13.12 1.98
CA GLU A 122 -9.93 12.50 2.41
C GLU A 122 -9.79 10.99 2.70
N ALA A 123 -9.01 10.27 1.88
CA ALA A 123 -8.69 8.87 2.16
C ALA A 123 -7.79 8.73 3.39
N SER A 124 -6.79 9.61 3.52
CA SER A 124 -5.81 9.60 4.61
C SER A 124 -6.43 9.90 5.96
N GLN A 125 -7.39 10.82 6.02
CA GLN A 125 -8.13 11.15 7.24
C GLN A 125 -8.85 9.91 7.79
N ARG A 126 -9.46 9.09 6.91
CA ARG A 126 -10.13 7.85 7.29
C ARG A 126 -9.18 6.72 7.67
N GLU A 127 -7.95 6.76 7.18
CA GLU A 127 -6.90 5.79 7.48
C GLU A 127 -6.02 6.23 8.66
N HIS A 128 -6.05 7.52 9.05
CA HIS A 128 -5.19 8.18 10.04
C HIS A 128 -3.72 8.31 9.63
N HIS A 129 -3.37 8.02 8.37
CA HIS A 129 -2.03 8.18 7.80
C HIS A 129 -2.11 8.31 6.27
N PRO A 130 -1.21 9.10 5.64
CA PRO A 130 -1.31 9.43 4.21
C PRO A 130 -0.56 8.48 3.27
N ASP A 131 0.34 7.66 3.75
CA ASP A 131 1.33 6.92 2.99
C ASP A 131 0.71 5.98 1.93
N ASN A 132 -0.18 5.07 2.35
CA ASN A 132 -0.86 4.15 1.43
C ASN A 132 -1.75 4.88 0.43
N ALA A 133 -2.52 5.88 0.88
CA ALA A 133 -3.40 6.65 0.02
C ALA A 133 -2.61 7.41 -1.05
N ALA A 134 -1.50 8.03 -0.67
CA ALA A 134 -0.63 8.76 -1.58
C ALA A 134 -0.02 7.84 -2.65
N ALA A 135 0.58 6.72 -2.25
CA ALA A 135 1.19 5.77 -3.19
C ALA A 135 0.15 5.10 -4.11
N CYS A 136 -0.98 4.72 -3.56
CA CYS A 136 -2.08 4.11 -4.33
C CYS A 136 -2.64 5.10 -5.38
N TRP A 137 -2.78 6.38 -5.03
CA TRP A 137 -3.30 7.39 -5.95
C TRP A 137 -2.29 7.84 -6.99
N MET A 138 -1.04 8.13 -6.57
CA MET A 138 -0.01 8.75 -7.43
C MET A 138 0.86 7.73 -8.19
N GLY A 139 1.05 6.53 -7.63
CA GLY A 139 2.04 5.55 -8.11
C GLY A 139 3.49 5.94 -7.80
N GLY A 140 4.43 5.07 -8.10
CA GLY A 140 5.85 5.27 -7.81
C GLY A 140 6.17 5.10 -6.32
N VAL A 141 7.13 5.86 -5.85
CA VAL A 141 7.42 6.08 -4.42
C VAL A 141 6.86 7.44 -4.03
N THR A 142 6.18 7.50 -2.91
CA THR A 142 5.61 8.75 -2.39
C THR A 142 6.08 9.01 -0.98
N VAL A 143 6.27 10.29 -0.68
CA VAL A 143 6.43 10.82 0.67
C VAL A 143 5.27 11.77 0.89
N ALA A 144 4.53 11.60 1.97
CA ALA A 144 3.31 12.33 2.21
C ALA A 144 3.17 12.79 3.65
N ARG A 145 2.50 13.93 3.84
CA ARG A 145 2.04 14.41 5.14
C ARG A 145 0.66 15.02 5.02
N MET A 146 -0.10 15.04 6.10
CA MET A 146 -1.35 15.78 6.15
C MET A 146 -1.10 17.28 6.27
N MET A 147 -1.92 18.06 5.57
CA MET A 147 -1.99 19.52 5.63
C MET A 147 -3.37 19.92 6.16
N GLY A 148 -3.49 20.03 7.48
CA GLY A 148 -4.80 20.19 8.13
C GLY A 148 -5.66 18.92 8.02
N GLU A 149 -6.99 19.09 7.97
CA GLU A 149 -7.92 17.97 8.09
C GLU A 149 -8.24 17.28 6.75
N ALA A 150 -8.10 17.96 5.63
CA ALA A 150 -8.70 17.49 4.38
C ALA A 150 -7.74 17.40 3.17
N GLU A 151 -6.50 17.80 3.30
CA GLU A 151 -5.53 17.79 2.21
C GLU A 151 -4.23 17.10 2.60
N ALA A 152 -3.64 16.39 1.67
CA ALA A 152 -2.31 15.83 1.82
C ALA A 152 -1.31 16.55 0.89
N GLN A 153 -0.13 16.84 1.42
CA GLN A 153 1.02 17.23 0.62
C GLN A 153 1.82 15.98 0.26
N VAL A 154 2.06 15.76 -1.02
CA VAL A 154 2.73 14.56 -1.52
C VAL A 154 3.87 14.94 -2.45
N ALA A 155 5.04 14.39 -2.18
CA ALA A 155 6.14 14.30 -3.14
C ALA A 155 6.15 12.89 -3.74
N ARG A 156 6.22 12.82 -5.09
CA ARG A 156 6.24 11.56 -5.83
C ARG A 156 7.45 11.49 -6.73
N PHE A 157 8.08 10.31 -6.79
CA PHE A 157 9.10 10.02 -7.79
C PHE A 157 9.04 8.56 -8.27
N VAL A 158 9.62 8.30 -9.42
CA VAL A 158 9.90 6.94 -9.89
C VAL A 158 11.35 6.65 -9.57
N PRO A 159 11.64 5.59 -8.79
CA PRO A 159 13.02 5.25 -8.44
C PRO A 159 13.90 5.07 -9.68
N LYS A 160 15.14 5.53 -9.60
CA LYS A 160 16.12 5.32 -10.65
C LYS A 160 16.62 3.87 -10.63
N GLY A 161 16.80 3.28 -11.79
CA GLY A 161 17.25 1.90 -11.94
C GLY A 161 16.13 0.86 -11.89
N LYS A 162 16.50 -0.39 -11.68
CA LYS A 162 15.58 -1.53 -11.57
C LYS A 162 15.49 -1.98 -10.12
N TRP A 163 14.28 -2.13 -9.64
CA TRP A 163 13.94 -2.56 -8.28
C TRP A 163 12.95 -3.72 -8.34
N PRO A 164 13.43 -4.95 -8.68
CA PRO A 164 12.57 -6.12 -8.57
C PRO A 164 12.22 -6.36 -7.10
N LEU A 165 10.99 -6.76 -6.86
CA LEU A 165 10.44 -6.94 -5.52
C LEU A 165 9.88 -8.35 -5.37
N MET A 166 9.97 -8.87 -4.15
CA MET A 166 9.27 -10.09 -3.73
C MET A 166 8.46 -9.80 -2.49
N LEU A 167 7.25 -10.32 -2.46
CA LEU A 167 6.37 -10.28 -1.30
C LEU A 167 6.34 -11.67 -0.67
N ALA A 168 6.59 -11.77 0.62
CA ALA A 168 6.33 -12.97 1.39
C ALA A 168 5.05 -12.77 2.20
N ILE A 169 4.00 -13.53 1.86
CA ILE A 169 2.62 -13.33 2.31
C ILE A 169 2.22 -14.52 3.17
N PRO A 170 2.02 -14.37 4.49
CA PRO A 170 1.53 -15.46 5.34
C PRO A 170 0.03 -15.71 5.12
N ASP A 171 -0.47 -16.85 5.61
CA ASP A 171 -1.89 -17.19 5.52
C ASP A 171 -2.76 -16.32 6.44
N GLU A 172 -2.24 -15.93 7.60
CA GLU A 172 -2.95 -15.12 8.58
C GLU A 172 -3.00 -13.64 8.16
N ALA A 173 -4.11 -12.99 8.50
CA ALA A 173 -4.25 -11.54 8.39
C ALA A 173 -3.89 -10.87 9.72
N LEU A 174 -3.49 -9.60 9.69
CA LEU A 174 -3.21 -8.78 10.86
C LEU A 174 -3.99 -7.46 10.77
N ALA A 175 -4.85 -7.21 11.74
CA ALA A 175 -5.56 -5.94 11.83
C ALA A 175 -4.57 -4.79 12.13
N THR A 176 -4.73 -3.67 11.44
CA THR A 176 -3.85 -2.50 11.58
C THR A 176 -3.88 -1.95 13.01
N GLU A 177 -5.07 -1.95 13.65
CA GLU A 177 -5.24 -1.51 15.04
C GLU A 177 -4.40 -2.37 15.99
N LYS A 178 -4.39 -3.70 15.81
CA LYS A 178 -3.56 -4.61 16.61
C LYS A 178 -2.07 -4.36 16.37
N ALA A 179 -1.66 -4.11 15.12
CA ALA A 179 -0.27 -3.79 14.81
C ALA A 179 0.17 -2.40 15.35
N ARG A 180 -0.78 -1.49 15.58
CA ARG A 180 -0.51 -0.17 16.20
C ARG A 180 -0.51 -0.22 17.72
N SER A 181 -1.32 -1.08 18.33
CA SER A 181 -1.43 -1.17 19.80
C SER A 181 -0.17 -1.67 20.50
N VAL A 182 0.76 -2.29 19.79
CA VAL A 182 2.04 -2.75 20.34
C VAL A 182 3.14 -1.69 20.29
N LEU A 183 2.88 -0.54 19.65
CA LEU A 183 3.87 0.54 19.55
C LEU A 183 3.93 1.31 20.87
N PRO A 184 5.14 1.70 21.33
CA PRO A 184 5.27 2.52 22.52
C PRO A 184 4.73 3.94 22.27
N ALA A 185 4.28 4.59 23.34
CA ALA A 185 3.84 5.99 23.29
C ALA A 185 5.00 6.97 23.07
N GLU A 186 6.21 6.59 23.48
CA GLU A 186 7.40 7.44 23.42
C GLU A 186 8.61 6.67 22.90
N TYR A 187 9.52 7.37 22.26
CA TYR A 187 10.78 6.82 21.72
C TYR A 187 11.96 7.60 22.27
N SER A 188 13.12 6.94 22.41
CA SER A 188 14.33 7.62 22.80
C SER A 188 14.75 8.63 21.70
N ARG A 189 15.43 9.73 22.13
CA ARG A 189 16.01 10.67 21.15
C ARG A 189 16.99 9.97 20.22
N ALA A 190 17.78 9.01 20.71
CA ALA A 190 18.73 8.27 19.91
C ALA A 190 18.06 7.45 18.81
N ASP A 191 16.99 6.70 19.15
CA ASP A 191 16.22 5.91 18.17
C ASP A 191 15.50 6.81 17.17
N THR A 192 14.93 7.93 17.64
CA THR A 192 14.28 8.91 16.75
C THR A 192 15.26 9.48 15.73
N VAL A 193 16.45 9.90 16.17
CA VAL A 193 17.47 10.46 15.26
C VAL A 193 17.97 9.39 14.29
N ALA A 194 18.28 8.18 14.76
CA ALA A 194 18.69 7.07 13.89
C ALA A 194 17.63 6.76 12.82
N ASN A 195 16.35 6.73 13.23
CA ASN A 195 15.25 6.45 12.30
C ASN A 195 15.06 7.55 11.25
N ILE A 196 15.21 8.84 11.63
CA ILE A 196 15.19 9.97 10.70
C ILE A 196 16.33 9.84 9.68
N GLN A 197 17.57 9.55 10.14
CA GLN A 197 18.72 9.37 9.27
C GLN A 197 18.49 8.23 8.28
N ASN A 198 18.03 7.08 8.74
CA ASN A 198 17.76 5.92 7.90
C ASN A 198 16.64 6.19 6.88
N SER A 199 15.56 6.87 7.29
CA SER A 199 14.47 7.27 6.40
C SER A 199 14.96 8.16 5.25
N MET A 200 15.79 9.16 5.56
CA MET A 200 16.35 10.07 4.55
C MET A 200 17.30 9.35 3.60
N LEU A 201 18.17 8.46 4.13
CA LEU A 201 19.08 7.66 3.33
C LEU A 201 18.33 6.67 2.42
N LEU A 202 17.27 6.03 2.91
CA LEU A 202 16.40 5.16 2.13
C LEU A 202 15.81 5.88 0.91
N LEU A 203 15.25 7.06 1.13
CA LEU A 203 14.66 7.85 0.04
C LEU A 203 15.72 8.32 -0.95
N ALA A 204 16.88 8.74 -0.47
CA ALA A 204 18.01 9.10 -1.33
C ALA A 204 18.50 7.89 -2.16
N ALA A 205 18.60 6.71 -1.55
CA ALA A 205 18.97 5.46 -2.23
C ALA A 205 18.02 5.13 -3.38
N LEU A 206 16.71 5.16 -3.13
CA LEU A 206 15.69 4.91 -4.15
C LEU A 206 15.71 5.97 -5.26
N PHE A 207 15.85 7.24 -4.88
CA PHE A 207 15.90 8.35 -5.84
C PHE A 207 17.14 8.29 -6.75
N GLN A 208 18.31 7.98 -6.19
CA GLN A 208 19.58 7.90 -6.91
C GLN A 208 19.79 6.56 -7.62
N GLY A 209 19.11 5.49 -7.18
CA GLY A 209 19.32 4.12 -7.65
C GLY A 209 20.51 3.45 -6.97
N ASP A 210 20.87 3.89 -5.76
CA ASP A 210 21.99 3.34 -4.99
C ASP A 210 21.55 2.12 -4.16
N ARG A 211 21.85 0.93 -4.68
CA ARG A 211 21.53 -0.35 -4.05
C ARG A 211 22.29 -0.62 -2.77
N LYS A 212 23.55 -0.16 -2.69
CA LYS A 212 24.37 -0.34 -1.49
C LYS A 212 23.84 0.50 -0.33
N LEU A 213 23.44 1.73 -0.63
CA LEU A 213 22.84 2.62 0.35
C LEU A 213 21.48 2.08 0.82
N LEU A 214 20.65 1.55 -0.08
CA LEU A 214 19.38 0.92 0.30
C LEU A 214 19.59 -0.22 1.30
N ALA A 215 20.55 -1.11 1.03
CA ALA A 215 20.82 -2.27 1.87
C ALA A 215 21.16 -1.92 3.33
N THR A 216 21.69 -0.72 3.59
CA THR A 216 22.07 -0.23 4.91
C THR A 216 21.07 0.72 5.56
N SER A 217 20.08 1.19 4.81
CA SER A 217 19.13 2.22 5.27
C SER A 217 17.74 1.69 5.67
N LEU A 218 17.53 0.37 5.66
CA LEU A 218 16.25 -0.25 6.00
C LEU A 218 16.10 -0.54 7.51
N ASP A 219 17.10 -0.20 8.33
CA ASP A 219 17.03 -0.39 9.77
C ASP A 219 16.00 0.57 10.37
N ASP A 220 15.05 0.01 11.11
CA ASP A 220 13.94 0.74 11.71
C ASP A 220 13.97 0.61 13.23
N ARG A 221 13.73 1.70 13.93
CA ARG A 221 13.70 1.80 15.39
C ARG A 221 12.30 2.13 15.94
N ILE A 222 11.33 2.35 15.04
CA ILE A 222 10.03 2.92 15.42
C ILE A 222 8.92 1.89 15.46
N HIS A 223 8.86 0.96 14.50
CA HIS A 223 7.71 0.06 14.46
C HIS A 223 8.04 -1.42 14.27
N GLN A 224 9.02 -1.78 13.42
CA GLN A 224 9.32 -3.18 13.13
C GLN A 224 9.80 -3.99 14.34
N PRO A 225 10.65 -3.45 15.25
CA PRO A 225 11.07 -4.18 16.44
C PRO A 225 9.89 -4.58 17.33
N TYR A 226 8.91 -3.70 17.46
CA TYR A 226 7.73 -3.92 18.31
C TYR A 226 6.68 -4.84 17.66
N ARG A 227 6.70 -4.95 16.33
CA ARG A 227 5.80 -5.82 15.56
C ARG A 227 6.37 -7.20 15.27
N ALA A 228 7.61 -7.46 15.63
CA ALA A 228 8.32 -8.69 15.28
C ALA A 228 7.57 -9.94 15.76
N ASP A 229 7.01 -9.92 16.96
CA ASP A 229 6.25 -11.05 17.53
C ASP A 229 4.91 -11.28 16.80
N LEU A 230 4.32 -10.24 16.22
CA LEU A 230 3.09 -10.34 15.43
C LEU A 230 3.37 -10.73 13.97
N CYS A 231 4.61 -10.61 13.53
CA CYS A 231 5.03 -10.75 12.14
C CYS A 231 6.24 -11.69 12.02
N PRO A 232 6.11 -12.99 12.30
CA PRO A 232 7.23 -13.93 12.42
C PRO A 232 8.06 -14.07 11.13
N LEU A 233 7.50 -13.72 9.96
CA LEU A 233 8.25 -13.68 8.71
C LEU A 233 9.36 -12.62 8.73
N LEU A 234 9.18 -11.50 9.43
CA LEU A 234 10.14 -10.41 9.46
C LEU A 234 11.48 -10.85 10.09
N PRO A 235 11.53 -11.30 11.38
CA PRO A 235 12.81 -11.74 11.98
C PRO A 235 13.41 -12.97 11.27
N ALA A 236 12.59 -13.79 10.62
CA ALA A 236 13.10 -14.92 9.83
C ALA A 236 13.85 -14.46 8.56
N LEU A 237 13.45 -13.34 7.97
CA LEU A 237 13.95 -12.86 6.68
C LEU A 237 14.90 -11.65 6.77
N GLN A 238 14.92 -10.90 7.88
CA GLN A 238 15.75 -9.69 8.04
C GLN A 238 17.26 -9.91 7.82
N ASN A 239 17.77 -11.12 8.05
CA ASN A 239 19.19 -11.41 7.99
C ASN A 239 19.67 -11.89 6.61
N PHE A 240 18.87 -11.72 5.56
CA PHE A 240 19.35 -11.93 4.20
C PHE A 240 20.42 -10.87 3.84
N ARG A 241 21.44 -11.32 3.11
CA ARG A 241 22.56 -10.47 2.66
C ARG A 241 22.53 -10.35 1.13
N THR A 242 23.19 -9.34 0.62
CA THR A 242 23.29 -9.07 -0.84
C THR A 242 23.75 -10.30 -1.64
N GLY A 243 24.66 -11.13 -1.10
CA GLY A 243 25.09 -12.38 -1.74
C GLY A 243 23.98 -13.43 -1.95
N ASP A 244 22.84 -13.24 -1.29
CA ASP A 244 21.65 -14.09 -1.44
C ASP A 244 20.67 -13.62 -2.53
N GLY A 245 20.98 -12.51 -3.19
CA GLY A 245 20.10 -11.87 -4.18
C GLY A 245 19.03 -10.97 -3.56
N VAL A 246 19.13 -10.68 -2.26
CA VAL A 246 18.24 -9.78 -1.52
C VAL A 246 19.03 -8.57 -1.04
N LEU A 247 18.62 -7.37 -1.43
CA LEU A 247 19.25 -6.11 -1.03
C LEU A 247 18.78 -5.69 0.37
N GLY A 248 17.53 -6.00 0.70
CA GLY A 248 16.98 -5.63 1.99
C GLY A 248 15.54 -6.10 2.17
N VAL A 249 15.08 -6.03 3.41
CA VAL A 249 13.81 -6.58 3.88
C VAL A 249 13.12 -5.58 4.78
N ALA A 250 11.82 -5.39 4.57
CA ALA A 250 10.98 -4.54 5.42
C ALA A 250 9.57 -5.14 5.57
N LEU A 251 8.86 -4.79 6.63
CA LEU A 251 7.42 -5.06 6.70
C LEU A 251 6.69 -4.30 5.59
N SER A 252 5.70 -4.93 5.00
CA SER A 252 4.75 -4.26 4.11
C SER A 252 3.64 -3.62 4.95
N GLY A 253 3.67 -2.30 5.08
CA GLY A 253 2.72 -1.56 5.90
C GLY A 253 2.77 -1.93 7.37
N ALA A 254 1.63 -2.33 7.94
CA ALA A 254 1.55 -2.84 9.31
C ALA A 254 1.98 -4.30 9.44
N GLY A 255 2.25 -4.98 8.36
CA GLY A 255 2.43 -6.43 8.25
C GLY A 255 1.07 -7.13 7.97
N PRO A 256 1.00 -8.46 8.06
CA PRO A 256 2.06 -9.38 8.44
C PRO A 256 3.00 -9.75 7.27
N SER A 257 2.73 -9.29 6.06
CA SER A 257 3.57 -9.56 4.89
C SER A 257 4.90 -8.80 4.94
N VAL A 258 5.88 -9.38 4.29
CA VAL A 258 7.25 -8.82 4.21
C VAL A 258 7.57 -8.49 2.75
N LEU A 259 8.12 -7.29 2.55
CA LEU A 259 8.67 -6.83 1.28
C LEU A 259 10.16 -7.10 1.25
N LEU A 260 10.64 -7.75 0.19
CA LEU A 260 12.04 -7.95 -0.11
C LEU A 260 12.43 -7.16 -1.37
N PHE A 261 13.43 -6.31 -1.26
CA PHE A 261 14.08 -5.68 -2.40
C PHE A 261 15.10 -6.66 -2.96
N LEU A 262 14.95 -7.06 -4.23
CA LEU A 262 15.85 -8.02 -4.86
C LEU A 262 16.98 -7.31 -5.62
N ASP A 263 18.12 -7.98 -5.72
CA ASP A 263 19.22 -7.52 -6.56
C ASP A 263 18.89 -7.80 -8.03
N PRO A 264 18.76 -6.77 -8.89
CA PRO A 264 18.44 -6.96 -10.30
C PRO A 264 19.55 -7.67 -11.11
N ASP A 265 20.77 -7.80 -10.56
CA ASP A 265 21.89 -8.51 -11.20
C ASP A 265 21.91 -10.00 -10.84
N VAL A 266 20.98 -10.43 -9.96
CA VAL A 266 20.82 -11.84 -9.54
C VAL A 266 19.46 -12.33 -10.00
N PRO A 267 19.36 -13.53 -10.61
CA PRO A 267 18.05 -14.11 -10.97
C PRO A 267 17.14 -14.22 -9.75
N ALA A 268 15.89 -13.77 -9.89
CA ALA A 268 14.92 -13.73 -8.79
C ALA A 268 14.64 -15.13 -8.21
N GLU A 269 14.74 -16.16 -9.03
CA GLU A 269 14.56 -17.57 -8.65
C GLU A 269 15.59 -18.02 -7.62
N LYS A 270 16.82 -17.46 -7.68
CA LYS A 270 17.87 -17.75 -6.68
C LYS A 270 17.49 -17.20 -5.32
N ALA A 271 17.03 -15.95 -5.26
CA ALA A 271 16.52 -15.34 -4.03
C ALA A 271 15.29 -16.09 -3.50
N GLN A 272 14.37 -16.44 -4.40
CA GLN A 272 13.16 -17.19 -4.05
C GLN A 272 13.49 -18.55 -3.43
N THR A 273 14.40 -19.31 -4.02
CA THR A 273 14.83 -20.61 -3.48
C THR A 273 15.41 -20.47 -2.08
N LYS A 274 16.23 -19.44 -1.84
CA LYS A 274 16.81 -19.18 -0.51
C LYS A 274 15.77 -18.73 0.51
N VAL A 275 14.80 -17.92 0.11
CA VAL A 275 13.69 -17.50 0.97
C VAL A 275 12.86 -18.71 1.37
N VAL A 276 12.49 -19.59 0.42
CA VAL A 276 11.76 -20.84 0.70
C VAL A 276 12.53 -21.73 1.68
N ALA A 277 13.82 -21.95 1.46
CA ALA A 277 14.67 -22.75 2.36
C ALA A 277 14.69 -22.16 3.78
N ARG A 278 14.92 -20.83 3.90
CA ARG A 278 14.94 -20.14 5.20
C ARG A 278 13.60 -20.24 5.94
N LEU A 279 12.48 -20.08 5.24
CA LEU A 279 11.15 -20.20 5.86
C LEU A 279 10.89 -21.64 6.33
N LYS A 280 11.25 -22.63 5.51
CA LYS A 280 11.15 -24.05 5.87
C LYS A 280 11.95 -24.39 7.12
N ASP A 281 13.21 -23.91 7.22
CA ASP A 281 14.09 -24.11 8.39
C ASP A 281 13.52 -23.51 9.68
N ARG A 282 12.65 -22.51 9.56
CA ARG A 282 11.96 -21.84 10.67
C ARG A 282 10.55 -22.37 10.92
N GLY A 283 10.10 -23.38 10.17
CA GLY A 283 8.73 -23.90 10.25
C GLY A 283 7.67 -22.91 9.79
N LEU A 284 8.03 -21.91 9.00
CA LEU A 284 7.14 -20.86 8.52
C LEU A 284 6.71 -21.14 7.07
N LYS A 285 5.50 -20.68 6.73
CA LYS A 285 4.95 -20.73 5.37
C LYS A 285 4.60 -19.34 4.89
N ALA A 286 4.81 -19.09 3.61
CA ALA A 286 4.36 -17.87 2.93
C ALA A 286 4.18 -18.13 1.44
N GLU A 287 3.18 -17.50 0.85
CA GLU A 287 3.11 -17.33 -0.60
C GLU A 287 4.17 -16.32 -1.03
N LEU A 288 4.95 -16.63 -2.07
CA LEU A 288 5.95 -15.72 -2.62
C LEU A 288 5.45 -15.14 -3.95
N VAL A 289 5.30 -13.83 -4.03
CA VAL A 289 4.82 -13.11 -5.20
C VAL A 289 5.91 -12.17 -5.70
N LEU A 290 6.40 -12.39 -6.92
CA LEU A 290 7.28 -11.44 -7.60
C LEU A 290 6.47 -10.29 -8.16
N THR A 291 6.96 -9.07 -7.98
CA THR A 291 6.30 -7.85 -8.43
C THR A 291 7.34 -6.75 -8.72
N SER A 292 6.85 -5.58 -9.06
CA SER A 292 7.67 -4.39 -9.31
C SER A 292 6.97 -3.13 -8.79
N ILE A 293 7.66 -1.99 -8.85
CA ILE A 293 7.08 -0.71 -8.49
C ILE A 293 6.16 -0.23 -9.62
N ALA A 294 4.87 -0.08 -9.34
CA ALA A 294 3.90 0.48 -10.26
C ALA A 294 4.16 1.97 -10.48
N LYS A 295 4.54 2.35 -11.69
CA LYS A 295 4.86 3.76 -12.03
C LYS A 295 3.64 4.68 -12.03
N ARG A 296 2.42 4.14 -12.14
CA ARG A 296 1.16 4.88 -12.23
C ARG A 296 0.21 4.43 -11.15
N GLY A 297 -0.49 5.37 -10.54
CA GLY A 297 -1.55 5.14 -9.57
C GLY A 297 -2.95 5.35 -10.13
N GLY A 298 -3.93 5.44 -9.26
CA GLY A 298 -5.34 5.66 -9.59
C GLY A 298 -5.59 6.94 -10.38
N GLU A 299 -4.85 8.01 -10.09
CA GLU A 299 -4.93 9.30 -10.79
C GLU A 299 -4.78 9.15 -12.31
N ALA A 300 -3.85 8.32 -12.77
CA ALA A 300 -3.59 8.15 -14.21
C ALA A 300 -4.78 7.58 -14.99
N THR A 301 -5.64 6.77 -14.33
CA THR A 301 -6.87 6.25 -14.93
C THR A 301 -8.05 7.19 -14.72
N PHE A 302 -8.03 7.96 -13.62
CA PHE A 302 -9.06 8.93 -13.26
C PHE A 302 -9.05 10.15 -14.19
N LEU A 303 -7.89 10.77 -14.44
CA LEU A 303 -7.75 11.99 -15.25
C LEU A 303 -7.94 11.77 -16.76
N ARG A 304 -7.64 10.58 -17.30
CA ARG A 304 -7.83 10.29 -18.73
C ARG A 304 -9.26 10.46 -19.25
N ARG A 305 -10.23 10.74 -18.37
CA ARG A 305 -11.64 10.92 -18.69
C ARG A 305 -12.16 12.32 -18.43
N ALA A 306 -11.35 13.19 -17.85
CA ALA A 306 -11.68 14.61 -17.68
C ALA A 306 -11.27 15.46 -18.89
N SER A 307 -10.53 14.89 -19.83
CA SER A 307 -10.16 15.45 -21.13
C SER A 307 -11.03 14.82 -22.23
#